data_bb9e73feef38bef18eceda5ebb83bcdb
#
_entry.id   bb9e73feef38bef18eceda5ebb83bcdb
#
_cell.length_a   1.000
_cell.length_b   1.000
_cell.length_c   1.000
_cell.angle_alpha   90.00
_cell.angle_beta   90.00
_cell.angle_gamma   90.00
#
_symmetry.space_group_name_H-M   'P 1'
#
loop_
_entity.id
_entity.type
_entity.pdbx_description
1 polymer ?
#
loop_
_entity_poly.entity_id
_entity_poly.type
_entity_poly.pdbx_seq_one_letter_code
_entity_poly.pdbx_strand_id
1 'polypeptide(L)'
;MRYPKIGIRPVIDGRWGGVRESLENQTCEMAKIAAKLISENLKYPDGTPVQCVIGCTTIGGGAEAARVAEQFQMENVVATLSVTPCWCYGTETFDMDPNTIKAVWGFNGTERPGAVYLAAVMAAHAQRGLPAFSIYGCAGCKGYDNSRRCVGENLTFRQGSCGRRLDDK
;
A
#
# COMPACT_ATOMS: atom_id res chain seq x y z
N MET A 1 8.09 0.30 -26.90
CA MET A 1 7.17 1.18 -26.14
C MET A 1 7.47 0.99 -24.66
N ARG A 2 7.62 2.04 -23.86
CA ARG A 2 7.78 1.86 -22.40
C ARG A 2 6.39 1.84 -21.76
N TYR A 3 6.01 0.74 -21.18
CA TYR A 3 4.77 0.64 -20.42
C TYR A 3 4.88 1.40 -19.09
N PRO A 4 3.76 1.94 -18.58
CA PRO A 4 3.71 2.58 -17.27
C PRO A 4 3.93 1.53 -16.17
N LYS A 5 4.62 1.92 -15.10
CA LYS A 5 4.92 1.04 -13.97
C LYS A 5 4.08 1.39 -12.75
N ILE A 6 3.95 0.43 -11.83
CA ILE A 6 3.33 0.63 -10.52
C ILE A 6 4.43 0.73 -9.46
N GLY A 7 4.42 1.79 -8.69
CA GLY A 7 5.33 2.00 -7.56
C GLY A 7 4.77 1.38 -6.27
N ILE A 8 5.54 0.55 -5.60
CA ILE A 8 5.19 0.01 -4.28
C ILE A 8 5.93 0.82 -3.22
N ARG A 9 5.17 1.46 -2.34
CA ARG A 9 5.68 2.33 -1.27
C ARG A 9 5.62 1.57 0.07
N PRO A 10 6.74 1.04 0.56
CA PRO A 10 6.79 0.39 1.88
C PRO A 10 6.76 1.46 2.97
N VAL A 11 5.64 1.60 3.66
CA VAL A 11 5.44 2.61 4.71
C VAL A 11 5.59 1.98 6.09
N ILE A 12 6.32 2.64 6.97
CA ILE A 12 6.73 2.14 8.28
C ILE A 12 6.58 3.20 9.36
N ASP A 13 6.46 2.79 10.60
CA ASP A 13 6.61 3.69 11.75
C ASP A 13 8.05 4.24 11.79
N GLY A 14 8.20 5.53 11.60
CA GLY A 14 9.51 6.18 11.48
C GLY A 14 10.30 6.35 12.77
N ARG A 15 9.76 5.92 13.92
CA ARG A 15 10.43 6.11 15.22
C ARG A 15 11.58 5.13 15.40
N TRP A 16 12.77 5.67 15.50
CA TRP A 16 13.99 4.93 15.83
C TRP A 16 14.03 4.50 17.30
N GLY A 17 14.89 3.55 17.64
CA GLY A 17 15.05 3.01 18.98
C GLY A 17 14.22 1.76 19.25
N GLY A 18 14.16 0.87 18.28
CA GLY A 18 13.56 -0.46 18.38
C GLY A 18 12.24 -0.63 17.65
N VAL A 19 11.46 0.44 17.46
CA VAL A 19 10.15 0.33 16.77
C VAL A 19 10.35 0.07 15.29
N ARG A 20 11.05 0.96 14.61
CA ARG A 20 11.32 0.88 13.18
C ARG A 20 12.10 -0.39 12.84
N GLU A 21 13.16 -0.63 13.58
CA GLU A 21 14.07 -1.76 13.37
C GLU A 21 13.35 -3.11 13.47
N SER A 22 12.37 -3.20 14.37
CA SER A 22 11.55 -4.43 14.53
C SER A 22 10.60 -4.71 13.37
N LEU A 23 10.29 -3.71 12.54
CA LEU A 23 9.31 -3.77 11.46
C LEU A 23 9.92 -3.70 10.06
N GLU A 24 11.19 -3.32 9.93
CA GLU A 24 11.84 -3.05 8.64
C GLU A 24 11.73 -4.25 7.69
N ASN A 25 12.14 -5.42 8.16
CA ASN A 25 12.10 -6.63 7.35
C ASN A 25 10.68 -7.01 6.93
N GLN A 26 9.73 -6.93 7.85
CA GLN A 26 8.33 -7.24 7.56
C GLN A 26 7.76 -6.28 6.50
N THR A 27 8.04 -4.98 6.63
CA THR A 27 7.56 -3.96 5.69
C THR A 27 8.15 -4.17 4.30
N CYS A 28 9.44 -4.47 4.21
CA CYS A 28 10.11 -4.77 2.94
C CYS A 28 9.53 -6.04 2.27
N GLU A 29 9.30 -7.09 3.05
CA GLU A 29 8.72 -8.34 2.52
C GLU A 29 7.27 -8.12 2.03
N MET A 30 6.48 -7.33 2.74
CA MET A 30 5.13 -6.97 2.28
C MET A 30 5.16 -6.24 0.94
N ALA A 31 6.10 -5.31 0.74
CA ALA A 31 6.26 -4.63 -0.53
C ALA A 31 6.64 -5.59 -1.67
N LYS A 32 7.54 -6.52 -1.42
CA LYS A 32 7.92 -7.57 -2.40
C LYS A 32 6.75 -8.47 -2.75
N ILE A 33 5.98 -8.92 -1.75
CA ILE A 33 4.81 -9.76 -1.95
C ILE A 33 3.74 -9.00 -2.75
N ALA A 34 3.50 -7.73 -2.45
CA ALA A 34 2.56 -6.91 -3.21
C ALA A 34 3.00 -6.74 -4.67
N ALA A 35 4.27 -6.46 -4.92
CA ALA A 35 4.84 -6.36 -6.25
C ALA A 35 4.68 -7.67 -7.04
N LYS A 36 5.01 -8.79 -6.42
CA LYS A 36 4.87 -10.13 -6.99
C LYS A 36 3.41 -10.42 -7.36
N LEU A 37 2.48 -10.16 -6.44
CA LEU A 37 1.06 -10.38 -6.65
C LEU A 37 0.54 -9.59 -7.86
N ILE A 38 0.93 -8.32 -7.98
CA ILE A 38 0.55 -7.49 -9.13
C ILE A 38 1.11 -8.09 -10.43
N SER A 39 2.39 -8.41 -10.46
CA SER A 39 3.06 -8.92 -11.65
C SER A 39 2.54 -10.29 -12.10
N GLU A 40 2.11 -11.14 -11.17
CA GLU A 40 1.55 -12.45 -11.46
C GLU A 40 0.11 -12.39 -12.00
N ASN A 41 -0.66 -11.40 -11.57
CA ASN A 41 -2.09 -11.33 -11.87
C ASN A 41 -2.49 -10.25 -12.88
N LEU A 42 -1.67 -9.25 -13.10
CA LEU A 42 -1.94 -8.17 -14.06
C LEU A 42 -0.96 -8.22 -15.24
N LYS A 43 -1.51 -8.00 -16.42
CA LYS A 43 -0.73 -8.00 -17.66
C LYS A 43 -1.03 -6.75 -18.48
N TYR A 44 -0.03 -6.29 -19.21
CA TYR A 44 -0.22 -5.31 -20.27
C TYR A 44 -0.98 -5.91 -21.46
N PRO A 45 -1.46 -5.07 -22.39
CA PRO A 45 -2.22 -5.56 -23.57
C PRO A 45 -1.45 -6.57 -24.44
N ASP A 46 -0.13 -6.56 -24.40
CA ASP A 46 0.73 -7.51 -25.13
C ASP A 46 0.96 -8.85 -24.37
N GLY A 47 0.35 -9.01 -23.21
CA GLY A 47 0.46 -10.19 -22.35
C GLY A 47 1.66 -10.20 -21.42
N THR A 48 2.55 -9.19 -21.47
CA THR A 48 3.68 -9.11 -20.52
C THR A 48 3.19 -8.74 -19.11
N PRO A 49 3.83 -9.25 -18.06
CA PRO A 49 3.48 -8.90 -16.67
C PRO A 49 3.64 -7.40 -16.40
N VAL A 50 2.72 -6.85 -15.60
CA VAL A 50 2.85 -5.46 -15.13
C VAL A 50 4.11 -5.31 -14.29
N GLN A 51 4.91 -4.29 -14.61
CA GLN A 51 6.15 -4.01 -13.92
C GLN A 51 5.90 -3.20 -12.65
N CYS A 52 6.49 -3.63 -11.55
CA CYS A 52 6.49 -2.92 -10.28
C CYS A 52 7.88 -2.38 -9.94
N VAL A 53 7.92 -1.18 -9.37
CA VAL A 53 9.13 -0.57 -8.80
C VAL A 53 8.91 -0.46 -7.29
N ILE A 54 9.77 -1.09 -6.50
CA ILE A 54 9.70 -0.98 -5.03
C ILE A 54 10.52 0.25 -4.62
N GLY A 55 10.00 1.04 -3.69
CA GLY A 55 10.71 2.18 -3.14
C GLY A 55 12.10 1.80 -2.61
N CYS A 56 13.09 2.61 -2.91
CA CYS A 56 14.50 2.38 -2.54
C CYS A 56 14.76 2.39 -1.02
N THR A 57 13.79 2.80 -0.23
CA THR A 57 13.82 2.79 1.23
C THR A 57 12.42 2.60 1.78
N THR A 58 12.29 2.13 3.02
CA THR A 58 11.05 2.24 3.78
C THR A 58 10.77 3.69 4.11
N ILE A 59 9.49 4.06 4.13
CA ILE A 59 9.03 5.44 4.27
C ILE A 59 8.47 5.63 5.67
N GLY A 60 9.29 6.19 6.57
CA GLY A 60 8.87 6.53 7.92
C GLY A 60 8.73 8.04 8.16
N GLY A 61 9.07 8.86 7.15
CA GLY A 61 8.99 10.32 7.23
C GLY A 61 9.10 11.00 5.88
N GLY A 62 9.00 12.33 5.87
CA GLY A 62 8.94 13.14 4.66
C GLY A 62 10.17 13.06 3.75
N ALA A 63 11.36 12.99 4.33
CA ALA A 63 12.59 12.89 3.52
C ALA A 63 12.67 11.57 2.72
N GLU A 64 12.23 10.48 3.31
CA GLU A 64 12.17 9.18 2.63
C GLU A 64 11.05 9.15 1.60
N ALA A 65 9.90 9.76 1.91
CA ALA A 65 8.81 9.92 0.97
C ALA A 65 9.24 10.70 -0.28
N ALA A 66 9.99 11.79 -0.11
CA ALA A 66 10.52 12.58 -1.21
C ALA A 66 11.51 11.78 -2.06
N ARG A 67 12.45 11.06 -1.44
CA ARG A 67 13.41 10.21 -2.14
C ARG A 67 12.75 9.12 -3.00
N VAL A 68 11.73 8.48 -2.46
CA VAL A 68 10.96 7.48 -3.21
C VAL A 68 10.16 8.12 -4.33
N ALA A 69 9.63 9.32 -4.15
CA ALA A 69 8.93 10.06 -5.20
C ALA A 69 9.87 10.42 -6.37
N GLU A 70 11.09 10.87 -6.09
CA GLU A 70 12.12 11.11 -7.11
C GLU A 70 12.47 9.85 -7.90
N GLN A 71 12.67 8.72 -7.18
CA GLN A 71 12.91 7.43 -7.82
C GLN A 71 11.76 7.07 -8.77
N PHE A 72 10.52 7.21 -8.33
CA PHE A 72 9.35 6.84 -9.11
C PHE A 72 9.16 7.72 -10.35
N GLN A 73 9.47 9.00 -10.27
CA GLN A 73 9.47 9.87 -11.44
C GLN A 73 10.49 9.43 -12.50
N MET A 74 11.71 9.10 -12.10
CA MET A 74 12.74 8.61 -13.01
C MET A 74 12.38 7.25 -13.63
N GLU A 75 11.63 6.44 -12.93
CA GLU A 75 11.22 5.09 -13.36
C GLU A 75 9.93 5.04 -14.18
N ASN A 76 9.29 6.17 -14.46
CA ASN A 76 8.01 6.25 -15.16
C ASN A 76 6.86 5.53 -14.44
N VAL A 77 6.79 5.69 -13.13
CA VAL A 77 5.69 5.19 -12.31
C VAL A 77 4.48 6.11 -12.49
N VAL A 78 3.32 5.54 -12.76
CA VAL A 78 2.06 6.28 -12.96
C VAL A 78 0.99 5.97 -11.91
N ALA A 79 1.20 4.91 -11.14
CA ALA A 79 0.33 4.54 -10.03
C ALA A 79 1.18 4.06 -8.86
N THR A 80 0.73 4.34 -7.65
CA THR A 80 1.42 3.92 -6.43
C THR A 80 0.52 3.10 -5.53
N LEU A 81 1.12 2.12 -4.86
CA LEU A 81 0.50 1.34 -3.80
C LEU A 81 1.34 1.48 -2.52
N SER A 82 0.80 2.18 -1.54
CA SER A 82 1.38 2.22 -0.19
C SER A 82 0.96 0.99 0.60
N VAL A 83 1.91 0.26 1.13
CA VAL A 83 1.68 -0.93 1.97
C VAL A 83 2.27 -0.70 3.36
N THR A 84 1.53 -1.05 4.40
CA THR A 84 2.02 -0.90 5.77
C THR A 84 1.46 -1.96 6.72
N PRO A 85 2.31 -2.58 7.57
CA PRO A 85 1.88 -3.48 8.63
C PRO A 85 1.47 -2.75 9.90
N CYS A 86 1.74 -1.45 9.99
CA CYS A 86 1.67 -0.72 11.26
C CYS A 86 1.08 0.68 11.10
N TRP A 87 0.78 1.28 12.24
CA TRP A 87 0.51 2.70 12.30
C TRP A 87 1.78 3.51 12.02
N CYS A 88 1.63 4.63 11.31
CA CYS A 88 2.68 5.60 11.05
C CYS A 88 2.08 7.00 10.80
N TYR A 89 2.92 8.02 10.70
CA TYR A 89 2.47 9.40 10.48
C TYR A 89 2.00 9.59 9.04
N GLY A 90 0.67 9.61 8.84
CA GLY A 90 0.06 9.68 7.52
C GLY A 90 0.41 10.94 6.75
N THR A 91 0.50 12.09 7.43
CA THR A 91 0.79 13.38 6.79
C THR A 91 2.22 13.54 6.29
N GLU A 92 3.15 12.72 6.77
CA GLU A 92 4.57 12.77 6.40
C GLU A 92 4.94 11.71 5.37
N THR A 93 4.15 10.66 5.26
CA THR A 93 4.51 9.47 4.49
C THR A 93 3.64 9.24 3.25
N PHE A 94 2.52 9.97 3.10
CA PHE A 94 1.62 9.76 1.98
C PHE A 94 2.19 10.26 0.64
N ASP A 95 1.65 9.75 -0.45
CA ASP A 95 2.03 10.16 -1.79
C ASP A 95 1.37 11.48 -2.16
N MET A 96 2.17 12.54 -2.33
CA MET A 96 1.69 13.88 -2.69
C MET A 96 1.74 14.18 -4.19
N ASP A 97 2.27 13.28 -5.03
CA ASP A 97 2.35 13.54 -6.47
C ASP A 97 0.93 13.62 -7.08
N PRO A 98 0.50 14.76 -7.63
CA PRO A 98 -0.84 14.90 -8.20
C PRO A 98 -1.06 14.06 -9.47
N ASN A 99 0.01 13.59 -10.09
CA ASN A 99 -0.04 12.89 -11.38
C ASN A 99 -0.12 11.36 -11.24
N THR A 100 0.04 10.82 -10.03
CA THR A 100 -0.06 9.37 -9.80
C THR A 100 -1.46 8.96 -9.35
N ILE A 101 -1.91 7.78 -9.79
CA ILE A 101 -3.07 7.10 -9.21
C ILE A 101 -2.61 6.42 -7.92
N LYS A 102 -3.31 6.65 -6.83
CA LYS A 102 -2.88 6.20 -5.49
C LYS A 102 -3.79 5.12 -4.93
N ALA A 103 -3.18 4.08 -4.38
CA ALA A 103 -3.85 3.11 -3.53
C ALA A 103 -3.09 2.95 -2.21
N VAL A 104 -3.82 2.66 -1.15
CA VAL A 104 -3.25 2.43 0.19
C VAL A 104 -3.81 1.13 0.75
N TRP A 105 -2.91 0.25 1.13
CA TRP A 105 -3.24 -1.03 1.73
C TRP A 105 -2.77 -1.07 3.18
N GLY A 106 -3.71 -0.89 4.10
CA GLY A 106 -3.50 -0.98 5.54
C GLY A 106 -3.94 -2.34 6.07
N PHE A 107 -3.03 -3.05 6.72
CA PHE A 107 -3.31 -4.38 7.25
C PHE A 107 -4.00 -4.30 8.61
N ASN A 108 -5.06 -5.10 8.76
CA ASN A 108 -5.73 -5.32 10.03
C ASN A 108 -5.12 -6.54 10.75
N GLY A 109 -5.18 -6.50 12.06
CA GLY A 109 -4.88 -7.68 12.86
C GLY A 109 -3.42 -7.83 13.26
N THR A 110 -2.62 -6.80 13.12
CA THR A 110 -1.31 -6.69 13.75
C THR A 110 -1.42 -6.01 15.11
N GLU A 111 -0.46 -6.19 15.99
CA GLU A 111 -0.37 -5.44 17.26
C GLU A 111 -0.28 -3.91 17.03
N ARG A 112 0.12 -3.52 15.83
CA ARG A 112 0.28 -2.13 15.39
C ARG A 112 -0.53 -1.93 14.11
N PRO A 113 -1.84 -1.66 14.22
CA PRO A 113 -2.77 -1.79 13.10
C PRO A 113 -2.51 -0.79 11.98
N GLY A 114 -2.21 -1.28 10.79
CA GLY A 114 -2.09 -0.49 9.57
C GLY A 114 -3.43 0.11 9.10
N ALA A 115 -4.55 -0.42 9.58
CA ALA A 115 -5.87 0.14 9.31
C ALA A 115 -6.05 1.56 9.88
N VAL A 116 -5.39 1.88 10.98
CA VAL A 116 -5.41 3.24 11.55
C VAL A 116 -4.64 4.20 10.63
N TYR A 117 -3.50 3.76 10.10
CA TYR A 117 -2.79 4.51 9.06
C TYR A 117 -3.66 4.71 7.84
N LEU A 118 -4.32 3.66 7.35
CA LEU A 118 -5.21 3.74 6.20
C LEU A 118 -6.26 4.85 6.37
N ALA A 119 -6.93 4.89 7.51
CA ALA A 119 -7.94 5.92 7.79
C ALA A 119 -7.32 7.33 7.79
N ALA A 120 -6.19 7.51 8.45
CA ALA A 120 -5.50 8.80 8.55
C ALA A 120 -5.00 9.29 7.19
N VAL A 121 -4.38 8.42 6.42
CA VAL A 121 -3.81 8.80 5.11
C VAL A 121 -4.89 9.04 4.05
N MET A 122 -6.00 8.31 4.09
CA MET A 122 -7.14 8.59 3.21
C MET A 122 -7.74 9.96 3.51
N ALA A 123 -7.86 10.33 4.78
CA ALA A 123 -8.28 11.67 5.18
C ALA A 123 -7.29 12.75 4.71
N ALA A 124 -5.99 12.51 4.84
CA ALA A 124 -4.95 13.43 4.38
C ALA A 124 -4.98 13.65 2.85
N HIS A 125 -5.19 12.60 2.07
CA HIS A 125 -5.39 12.72 0.62
C HIS A 125 -6.64 13.54 0.29
N ALA A 126 -7.76 13.23 0.94
CA ALA A 126 -9.03 13.93 0.72
C ALA A 126 -8.92 15.44 1.03
N GLN A 127 -8.26 15.82 2.14
CA GLN A 127 -8.04 17.22 2.51
C GLN A 127 -7.21 18.00 1.49
N ARG A 128 -6.41 17.31 0.71
CA ARG A 128 -5.57 17.93 -0.33
C ARG A 128 -6.13 17.77 -1.75
N GLY A 129 -7.33 17.24 -1.88
CA GLY A 129 -7.96 17.02 -3.19
C GLY A 129 -7.23 15.97 -4.04
N LEU A 130 -6.47 15.07 -3.42
CA LEU A 130 -5.76 13.99 -4.10
C LEU A 130 -6.59 12.71 -4.04
N PRO A 131 -7.16 12.23 -5.16
CA PRO A 131 -7.90 10.97 -5.17
C PRO A 131 -7.02 9.78 -4.78
N ALA A 132 -7.53 8.93 -3.89
CA ALA A 132 -6.85 7.72 -3.48
C ALA A 132 -7.85 6.59 -3.23
N PHE A 133 -7.41 5.34 -3.42
CA PHE A 133 -8.21 4.15 -3.22
C PHE A 133 -7.74 3.41 -1.96
N SER A 134 -8.69 2.97 -1.15
CA SER A 134 -8.41 2.18 0.05
C SER A 134 -8.51 0.69 -0.24
N ILE A 135 -7.54 -0.09 0.27
CA ILE A 135 -7.56 -1.55 0.26
C ILE A 135 -7.53 -2.01 1.72
N TYR A 136 -8.55 -2.74 2.12
CA TYR A 136 -8.66 -3.30 3.46
C TYR A 136 -8.10 -4.71 3.50
N GLY A 137 -7.38 -5.04 4.57
CA GLY A 137 -7.06 -6.42 4.88
C GLY A 137 -8.31 -7.22 5.22
N CYS A 138 -8.27 -8.54 5.04
CA CYS A 138 -9.41 -9.43 5.22
C CYS A 138 -9.92 -9.40 6.67
N ALA A 139 -11.11 -8.84 6.87
CA ALA A 139 -11.87 -9.03 8.10
C ALA A 139 -12.47 -10.44 8.06
N GLY A 140 -11.78 -11.43 8.61
CA GLY A 140 -12.32 -12.79 8.65
C GLY A 140 -11.32 -13.93 8.59
N CYS A 141 -10.02 -13.65 8.51
CA CYS A 141 -9.01 -14.68 8.72
C CYS A 141 -9.06 -15.15 10.18
N LYS A 142 -9.94 -16.11 10.48
CA LYS A 142 -9.87 -16.87 11.71
C LYS A 142 -8.61 -17.75 11.65
N GLY A 143 -7.62 -17.42 12.41
CA GLY A 143 -6.37 -18.15 12.48
C GLY A 143 -5.20 -17.27 12.07
N TYR A 144 -4.70 -16.55 13.01
CA TYR A 144 -3.50 -15.79 12.97
C TYR A 144 -2.29 -16.73 12.81
N ASP A 145 -1.90 -16.97 11.60
CA ASP A 145 -0.51 -17.24 11.31
C ASP A 145 -0.03 -16.21 10.31
N ASN A 146 0.63 -15.24 10.88
CA ASN A 146 1.46 -14.22 10.33
C ASN A 146 1.66 -14.17 8.82
N SER A 147 1.27 -13.05 8.23
CA SER A 147 1.82 -12.38 7.06
C SER A 147 1.80 -13.11 5.72
N ARG A 148 1.85 -14.42 5.68
CA ARG A 148 1.91 -15.18 4.41
C ARG A 148 0.54 -15.53 3.83
N ARG A 149 -0.49 -15.74 4.64
CA ARG A 149 -1.83 -16.14 4.18
C ARG A 149 -2.75 -14.99 3.77
N CYS A 150 -2.65 -13.84 4.41
CA CYS A 150 -3.50 -12.70 4.04
C CYS A 150 -3.15 -12.08 2.70
N VAL A 151 -1.95 -12.29 2.21
CA VAL A 151 -1.48 -11.72 0.93
C VAL A 151 -1.71 -12.67 -0.25
N GLY A 152 -1.76 -13.99 -0.01
CA GLY A 152 -1.83 -15.00 -1.08
C GLY A 152 -3.22 -15.54 -1.42
N GLU A 153 -4.14 -15.59 -0.47
CA GLU A 153 -5.39 -16.35 -0.65
C GLU A 153 -6.66 -15.53 -0.87
N ASN A 154 -6.66 -14.19 -0.69
CA ASN A 154 -7.87 -13.38 -0.74
C ASN A 154 -7.80 -12.08 -1.55
N LEU A 155 -6.86 -11.93 -2.46
CA LEU A 155 -6.93 -10.86 -3.46
C LEU A 155 -7.79 -11.28 -4.67
N THR A 156 -9.02 -11.64 -4.41
CA THR A 156 -10.04 -11.43 -5.42
C THR A 156 -10.39 -9.94 -5.36
N PHE A 157 -10.08 -9.22 -6.41
CA PHE A 157 -10.64 -7.91 -6.71
C PHE A 157 -12.16 -8.05 -6.77
N ARG A 158 -12.84 -8.02 -5.64
CA ARG A 158 -14.25 -7.70 -5.62
C ARG A 158 -14.33 -6.19 -5.78
N GLN A 159 -14.69 -5.74 -6.95
CA GLN A 159 -15.34 -4.43 -7.09
C GLN A 159 -16.45 -4.40 -6.05
N GLY A 160 -16.21 -3.70 -4.95
CA GLY A 160 -17.20 -3.53 -3.90
C GLY A 160 -18.32 -2.65 -4.43
N SER A 161 -19.36 -3.24 -4.94
CA SER A 161 -20.67 -2.60 -4.94
C SER A 161 -21.02 -2.43 -3.45
N CYS A 162 -21.01 -1.19 -2.97
CA CYS A 162 -21.61 -0.82 -1.71
C CYS A 162 -23.13 -1.02 -1.81
N GLY A 163 -23.57 -2.25 -1.71
CA GLY A 163 -24.95 -2.61 -1.54
C GLY A 163 -25.31 -2.44 -0.08
N ARG A 164 -25.89 -1.30 0.30
CA ARG A 164 -26.70 -1.23 1.51
C ARG A 164 -27.85 -2.22 1.35
N ARG A 165 -27.79 -3.29 2.11
CA ARG A 165 -29.06 -3.94 2.51
C ARG A 165 -29.62 -3.15 3.68
N LEU A 166 -30.60 -2.35 3.36
CA LEU A 166 -31.66 -2.00 4.28
C LEU A 166 -32.64 -3.18 4.24
N ASP A 167 -32.63 -4.05 5.20
CA ASP A 167 -33.72 -4.98 5.49
C ASP A 167 -34.00 -4.90 6.97
N ASP A 168 -35.06 -4.22 7.22
CA ASP A 168 -36.28 -4.54 7.99
C ASP A 168 -36.13 -5.41 9.25
N LYS A 169 -36.26 -4.82 10.38
CA LYS A 169 -37.37 -4.81 11.37
C LYS A 169 -36.91 -4.18 12.67
#